data_2a0dfac86d154877ec2c507294093fbf
#
_entry.id   2a0dfac86d154877ec2c507294093fbf
#
_cell.length_a   1.000
_cell.length_b   1.000
_cell.length_c   1.000
_cell.angle_alpha   90.00
_cell.angle_beta   90.00
_cell.angle_gamma   90.00
#
_symmetry.space_group_name_H-M   'P 1'
#
loop_
_entity.id
_entity.type
_entity.pdbx_description
1 polymer ?
#
loop_
_entity_poly.entity_id
_entity_poly.type
_entity_poly.pdbx_seq_one_letter_code
_entity_poly.pdbx_strand_id
1 'polypeptide(L)'
;MYKLLILDIDGTLRDEVQGIPKSAKKAIHLCQRNYCNVVICTGRSMGTIQDDVLSLGVDGYIAGGGNYIIYHDKILYNQSFEQDLIKKVVHLLKNRNVAFSIESQKKVFMNQKAKEIFESINQFKIKHSSTNKQFITEKIIYKNNIDEYEH
;
A
#
# COMPACT_ATOMS: atom_id res chain seq x y z
N MET A 1 3.02 -31.65 4.98
CA MET A 1 4.06 -30.63 4.75
C MET A 1 3.36 -29.32 4.43
N TYR A 2 3.56 -28.27 5.23
CA TYR A 2 3.00 -26.93 4.95
C TYR A 2 3.75 -26.33 3.78
N LYS A 3 3.01 -25.76 2.81
CA LYS A 3 3.58 -25.03 1.69
C LYS A 3 3.18 -23.57 1.82
N LEU A 4 4.13 -22.68 1.70
CA LEU A 4 3.93 -21.23 1.78
C LEU A 4 4.68 -20.58 0.62
N LEU A 5 3.96 -19.79 -0.17
CA LEU A 5 4.50 -18.92 -1.20
C LEU A 5 4.39 -17.48 -0.71
N ILE A 6 5.51 -16.77 -0.65
CA ILE A 6 5.56 -15.36 -0.30
C ILE A 6 5.92 -14.57 -1.55
N LEU A 7 5.13 -13.54 -1.86
CA LEU A 7 5.28 -12.72 -3.07
C LEU A 7 5.39 -11.25 -2.69
N ASP A 8 6.36 -10.56 -3.27
CA ASP A 8 6.41 -9.12 -3.28
C ASP A 8 5.52 -8.54 -4.38
N ILE A 9 5.11 -7.26 -4.25
CA ILE A 9 4.22 -6.59 -5.19
C ILE A 9 5.01 -5.92 -6.32
N ASP A 10 5.82 -4.93 -5.95
CA ASP A 10 6.37 -3.97 -6.90
C ASP A 10 7.57 -4.54 -7.64
N GLY A 11 7.46 -4.65 -8.98
CA GLY A 11 8.51 -5.27 -9.80
C GLY A 11 8.56 -6.80 -9.73
N THR A 12 7.69 -7.46 -8.96
CA THR A 12 7.60 -8.92 -8.85
C THR A 12 6.24 -9.43 -9.33
N LEU A 13 5.20 -9.19 -8.57
CA LEU A 13 3.84 -9.64 -8.89
C LEU A 13 3.13 -8.69 -9.86
N ARG A 14 3.42 -7.40 -9.74
CA ARG A 14 2.72 -6.32 -10.41
C ARG A 14 3.69 -5.43 -11.18
N ASP A 15 3.40 -5.24 -12.46
CA ASP A 15 4.01 -4.19 -13.29
C ASP A 15 3.24 -2.87 -13.09
N GLU A 16 3.96 -1.75 -13.06
CA GLU A 16 3.33 -0.44 -12.84
C GLU A 16 2.35 -0.03 -13.95
N VAL A 17 2.61 -0.46 -15.19
CA VAL A 17 1.84 -0.07 -16.37
C VAL A 17 0.77 -1.10 -16.71
N GLN A 18 1.15 -2.38 -16.70
CA GLN A 18 0.28 -3.48 -17.14
C GLN A 18 -0.54 -4.08 -15.99
N GLY A 19 -0.18 -3.78 -14.73
CA GLY A 19 -0.80 -4.39 -13.55
C GLY A 19 -0.37 -5.84 -13.37
N ILE A 20 -1.27 -6.68 -12.83
CA ILE A 20 -0.97 -8.09 -12.55
C ILE A 20 -1.29 -8.95 -13.78
N PRO A 21 -0.31 -9.70 -14.33
CA PRO A 21 -0.54 -10.58 -15.47
C PRO A 21 -1.62 -11.65 -15.18
N LYS A 22 -2.42 -11.98 -16.18
CA LYS A 22 -3.43 -13.05 -16.06
C LYS A 22 -2.80 -14.41 -15.69
N SER A 23 -1.58 -14.68 -16.16
CA SER A 23 -0.81 -15.88 -15.81
C SER A 23 -0.47 -15.94 -14.32
N ALA A 24 -0.06 -14.82 -13.72
CA ALA A 24 0.24 -14.73 -12.28
C ALA A 24 -1.02 -14.98 -11.45
N LYS A 25 -2.16 -14.39 -11.80
CA LYS A 25 -3.45 -14.67 -11.13
C LYS A 25 -3.81 -16.15 -11.17
N LYS A 26 -3.68 -16.78 -12.36
CA LYS A 26 -3.91 -18.23 -12.51
C LYS A 26 -2.95 -19.07 -11.67
N ALA A 27 -1.67 -18.69 -11.62
CA ALA A 27 -0.66 -19.42 -10.84
C ALA A 27 -0.95 -19.34 -9.32
N ILE A 28 -1.35 -18.18 -8.80
CA ILE A 28 -1.75 -18.01 -7.40
C ILE A 28 -2.90 -18.96 -7.05
N HIS A 29 -3.98 -18.94 -7.84
CA HIS A 29 -5.12 -19.84 -7.61
C HIS A 29 -4.75 -21.33 -7.73
N LEU A 30 -3.82 -21.66 -8.64
CA LEU A 30 -3.35 -23.04 -8.75
C LEU A 30 -2.52 -23.45 -7.52
N CYS A 31 -1.69 -22.58 -6.97
CA CYS A 31 -0.98 -22.82 -5.72
C CYS A 31 -1.93 -23.08 -4.57
N GLN A 32 -2.95 -22.24 -4.39
CA GLN A 32 -3.95 -22.38 -3.33
C GLN A 32 -4.74 -23.70 -3.46
N ARG A 33 -5.16 -24.07 -4.69
CA ARG A 33 -5.81 -25.35 -4.95
C ARG A 33 -4.95 -26.56 -4.64
N ASN A 34 -3.62 -26.41 -4.64
CA ASN A 34 -2.65 -27.45 -4.26
C ASN A 34 -2.18 -27.31 -2.79
N TYR A 35 -3.02 -26.72 -1.93
CA TYR A 35 -2.74 -26.55 -0.50
C TYR A 35 -1.46 -25.77 -0.21
N CYS A 36 -1.13 -24.82 -1.04
CA CYS A 36 -0.04 -23.87 -0.81
C CYS A 36 -0.63 -22.52 -0.41
N ASN A 37 -0.37 -22.05 0.80
CA ASN A 37 -0.79 -20.74 1.24
C ASN A 37 0.01 -19.67 0.48
N VAL A 38 -0.68 -18.60 0.05
CA VAL A 38 -0.05 -17.50 -0.67
C VAL A 38 -0.17 -16.23 0.16
N VAL A 39 0.95 -15.61 0.48
CA VAL A 39 1.03 -14.40 1.29
C VAL A 39 1.77 -13.31 0.52
N ILE A 40 1.22 -12.11 0.51
CA ILE A 40 1.90 -10.93 -0.01
C ILE A 40 2.81 -10.37 1.08
N CYS A 41 4.06 -10.06 0.72
CA CYS A 41 5.02 -9.39 1.60
C CYS A 41 5.53 -8.12 0.93
N THR A 42 5.22 -6.96 1.48
CA THR A 42 5.48 -5.67 0.84
C THR A 42 5.88 -4.59 1.84
N GLY A 43 6.69 -3.63 1.38
CA GLY A 43 6.95 -2.39 2.11
C GLY A 43 5.74 -1.44 2.17
N ARG A 44 4.74 -1.64 1.30
CA ARG A 44 3.52 -0.82 1.29
C ARG A 44 2.71 -1.01 2.56
N SER A 45 2.13 0.08 3.08
CA SER A 45 1.08 -0.03 4.10
C SER A 45 -0.18 -0.67 3.50
N MET A 46 -1.04 -1.28 4.32
CA MET A 46 -2.31 -1.83 3.82
C MET A 46 -3.17 -0.78 3.10
N GLY A 47 -3.10 0.48 3.55
CA GLY A 47 -3.81 1.60 2.91
C GLY A 47 -3.30 1.96 1.52
N THR A 48 -2.10 1.51 1.13
CA THR A 48 -1.48 1.80 -0.18
C THR A 48 -1.42 0.60 -1.12
N ILE A 49 -1.86 -0.58 -0.67
CA ILE A 49 -1.98 -1.75 -1.55
C ILE A 49 -3.13 -1.53 -2.55
N GLN A 50 -2.84 -1.77 -3.81
CA GLN A 50 -3.77 -1.56 -4.91
C GLN A 50 -4.91 -2.59 -4.89
N ASP A 51 -6.09 -2.19 -5.39
CA ASP A 51 -7.29 -3.04 -5.38
C ASP A 51 -7.14 -4.29 -6.26
N ASP A 52 -6.34 -4.23 -7.33
CA ASP A 52 -6.04 -5.39 -8.16
C ASP A 52 -5.23 -6.46 -7.42
N VAL A 53 -4.40 -6.06 -6.44
CA VAL A 53 -3.67 -6.97 -5.52
C VAL A 53 -4.62 -7.49 -4.43
N LEU A 54 -5.42 -6.61 -3.81
CA LEU A 54 -6.38 -7.00 -2.78
C LEU A 54 -7.43 -7.99 -3.30
N SER A 55 -7.81 -7.86 -4.57
CA SER A 55 -8.78 -8.75 -5.23
C SER A 55 -8.23 -10.14 -5.61
N LEU A 56 -6.95 -10.43 -5.37
CA LEU A 56 -6.36 -11.74 -5.67
C LEU A 56 -6.87 -12.87 -4.78
N GLY A 57 -7.44 -12.55 -3.61
CA GLY A 57 -7.88 -13.55 -2.65
C GLY A 57 -6.73 -14.38 -2.07
N VAL A 58 -5.60 -13.74 -1.79
CA VAL A 58 -4.46 -14.39 -1.12
C VAL A 58 -4.78 -14.69 0.35
N ASP A 59 -4.03 -15.60 0.96
CA ASP A 59 -4.29 -16.07 2.32
C ASP A 59 -3.86 -15.08 3.41
N GLY A 60 -2.99 -14.12 3.06
CA GLY A 60 -2.55 -13.10 4.03
C GLY A 60 -1.64 -12.03 3.44
N TYR A 61 -1.33 -11.05 4.28
CA TYR A 61 -0.46 -9.93 3.96
C TYR A 61 0.53 -9.66 5.09
N ILE A 62 1.78 -9.45 4.74
CA ILE A 62 2.83 -8.86 5.57
C ILE A 62 3.09 -7.48 4.96
N ALA A 63 2.54 -6.45 5.59
CA ALA A 63 2.53 -5.09 5.05
C ALA A 63 3.33 -4.12 5.94
N GLY A 64 3.66 -2.94 5.40
CA GLY A 64 4.40 -1.90 6.13
C GLY A 64 5.79 -2.37 6.56
N GLY A 65 6.47 -3.18 5.72
CA GLY A 65 7.77 -3.73 6.09
C GLY A 65 7.72 -4.70 7.28
N GLY A 66 6.59 -5.35 7.53
CA GLY A 66 6.38 -6.28 8.64
C GLY A 66 5.68 -5.71 9.87
N ASN A 67 5.33 -4.43 9.85
CA ASN A 67 4.62 -3.79 10.97
C ASN A 67 3.13 -4.19 11.06
N TYR A 68 2.59 -4.78 10.02
CA TYR A 68 1.24 -5.29 10.00
C TYR A 68 1.17 -6.65 9.32
N ILE A 69 0.67 -7.65 10.04
CA ILE A 69 0.51 -9.02 9.53
C ILE A 69 -0.92 -9.45 9.73
N ILE A 70 -1.58 -9.82 8.64
CA ILE A 70 -2.91 -10.42 8.65
C ILE A 70 -2.88 -11.75 7.89
N TYR A 71 -3.55 -12.78 8.43
CA TYR A 71 -3.63 -14.09 7.83
C TYR A 71 -5.00 -14.69 8.09
N HIS A 72 -5.70 -15.13 7.05
CA HIS A 72 -7.11 -15.59 7.11
C HIS A 72 -7.98 -14.65 7.96
N ASP A 73 -7.96 -13.36 7.63
CA ASP A 73 -8.71 -12.29 8.29
C ASP A 73 -8.38 -12.07 9.78
N LYS A 74 -7.38 -12.77 10.31
CA LYS A 74 -6.90 -12.55 11.69
C LYS A 74 -5.64 -11.68 11.68
N ILE A 75 -5.69 -10.59 12.43
CA ILE A 75 -4.50 -9.77 12.66
C ILE A 75 -3.59 -10.54 13.61
N LEU A 76 -2.41 -10.95 13.12
CA LEU A 76 -1.39 -11.64 13.90
C LEU A 76 -0.42 -10.67 14.55
N TYR A 77 -0.16 -9.55 13.89
CA TYR A 77 0.75 -8.51 14.37
C TYR A 77 0.29 -7.14 13.87
N ASN A 78 0.36 -6.14 14.72
CA ASN A 78 0.04 -4.76 14.40
C ASN A 78 0.80 -3.83 15.33
N GLN A 79 1.84 -3.20 14.81
CA GLN A 79 2.61 -2.22 15.55
C GLN A 79 2.50 -0.85 14.89
N SER A 80 1.92 0.07 15.62
CA SER A 80 1.83 1.48 15.26
C SER A 80 2.91 2.29 15.99
N PHE A 81 3.27 3.42 15.44
CA PHE A 81 4.09 4.39 16.16
C PHE A 81 3.26 5.06 17.27
N GLU A 82 3.93 5.40 18.35
CA GLU A 82 3.36 6.22 19.41
C GLU A 82 2.89 7.57 18.87
N GLN A 83 1.71 8.02 19.30
CA GLN A 83 1.09 9.23 18.79
C GLN A 83 1.96 10.47 19.00
N ASP A 84 2.60 10.58 20.16
CA ASP A 84 3.51 11.69 20.47
C ASP A 84 4.76 11.71 19.56
N LEU A 85 5.26 10.53 19.17
CA LEU A 85 6.33 10.44 18.20
C LEU A 85 5.88 10.94 16.83
N ILE A 86 4.69 10.55 16.39
CA ILE A 86 4.12 11.02 15.11
C ILE A 86 3.98 12.54 15.13
N LYS A 87 3.43 13.13 16.19
CA LYS A 87 3.30 14.59 16.35
C LYS A 87 4.65 15.29 16.24
N LYS A 88 5.67 14.81 16.95
CA LYS A 88 7.03 15.36 16.91
C LYS A 88 7.64 15.30 15.51
N VAL A 89 7.50 14.16 14.83
CA VAL A 89 8.03 13.97 13.46
C VAL A 89 7.30 14.89 12.48
N VAL A 90 5.96 14.97 12.55
CA VAL A 90 5.17 15.86 11.70
C VAL A 90 5.58 17.32 11.89
N HIS A 91 5.73 17.78 13.13
CA HIS A 91 6.17 19.14 13.44
C HIS A 91 7.56 19.42 12.85
N LEU A 92 8.50 18.49 13.01
CA LEU A 92 9.84 18.60 12.44
C LEU A 92 9.82 18.71 10.91
N LEU A 93 9.02 17.87 10.24
CA LEU A 93 8.92 17.85 8.78
C LEU A 93 8.23 19.10 8.23
N LYS A 94 7.18 19.59 8.91
CA LYS A 94 6.51 20.86 8.58
C LYS A 94 7.52 22.04 8.65
N ASN A 95 8.29 22.12 9.72
CA ASN A 95 9.27 23.21 9.93
C ASN A 95 10.40 23.19 8.89
N ARG A 96 10.72 22.04 8.32
CA ARG A 96 11.71 21.88 7.26
C ARG A 96 11.13 22.02 5.85
N ASN A 97 9.84 22.26 5.73
CA ASN A 97 9.14 22.41 4.45
C ASN A 97 9.42 21.25 3.46
N VAL A 98 9.45 20.01 3.94
CA VAL A 98 9.62 18.82 3.11
C VAL A 98 8.26 18.19 2.73
N ALA A 99 8.22 17.49 1.61
CA ALA A 99 7.08 16.67 1.23
C ALA A 99 7.09 15.39 2.08
N PHE A 100 5.95 15.02 2.68
CA PHE A 100 5.81 13.78 3.43
C PHE A 100 4.39 13.23 3.39
N SER A 101 4.28 11.92 3.60
CA SER A 101 3.01 11.23 3.84
C SER A 101 3.06 10.45 5.15
N ILE A 102 1.90 10.25 5.75
CA ILE A 102 1.68 9.35 6.87
C ILE A 102 0.73 8.26 6.38
N GLU A 103 1.13 7.03 6.54
CA GLU A 103 0.39 5.89 6.02
C GLU A 103 -0.14 5.04 7.18
N SER A 104 -1.38 4.59 7.02
CA SER A 104 -2.03 3.68 7.97
C SER A 104 -2.58 2.46 7.23
N GLN A 105 -3.25 1.58 7.96
CA GLN A 105 -3.91 0.41 7.39
C GLN A 105 -5.06 0.77 6.43
N LYS A 106 -5.68 1.93 6.61
CA LYS A 106 -6.89 2.32 5.87
C LYS A 106 -6.73 3.58 5.03
N LYS A 107 -5.80 4.46 5.39
CA LYS A 107 -5.72 5.82 4.85
C LYS A 107 -4.28 6.27 4.67
N VAL A 108 -4.07 7.16 3.73
CA VAL A 108 -2.84 7.90 3.53
C VAL A 108 -3.12 9.38 3.70
N PHE A 109 -2.32 10.05 4.48
CA PHE A 109 -2.39 11.49 4.70
C PHE A 109 -1.15 12.13 4.11
N MET A 110 -1.32 13.15 3.30
CA MET A 110 -0.23 13.85 2.64
C MET A 110 -0.29 15.34 2.97
N ASN A 111 0.87 15.97 3.16
CA ASN A 111 0.91 17.43 3.16
C ASN A 111 0.74 17.97 1.74
N GLN A 112 0.46 19.28 1.61
CA GLN A 112 0.19 19.92 0.32
C GLN A 112 1.32 19.67 -0.70
N LYS A 113 2.56 19.75 -0.26
CA LYS A 113 3.74 19.55 -1.10
C LYS A 113 3.86 18.11 -1.63
N ALA A 114 3.57 17.12 -0.80
CA ALA A 114 3.55 15.72 -1.23
C ALA A 114 2.37 15.46 -2.20
N LYS A 115 1.23 16.10 -1.97
CA LYS A 115 0.07 16.04 -2.86
C LYS A 115 0.41 16.54 -4.27
N GLU A 116 1.04 17.71 -4.37
CA GLU A 116 1.44 18.31 -5.66
C GLU A 116 2.41 17.41 -6.43
N ILE A 117 3.39 16.83 -5.73
CA ILE A 117 4.34 15.86 -6.32
C ILE A 117 3.58 14.61 -6.81
N PHE A 118 2.70 14.06 -5.98
CA PHE A 118 1.92 12.88 -6.32
C PHE A 118 1.01 13.11 -7.54
N GLU A 119 0.33 14.24 -7.58
CA GLU A 119 -0.53 14.63 -8.72
C GLU A 119 0.28 14.80 -10.00
N SER A 120 1.46 15.42 -9.93
CA SER A 120 2.34 15.60 -11.09
C SER A 120 2.84 14.26 -11.64
N ILE A 121 3.22 13.32 -10.77
CA ILE A 121 3.62 11.97 -11.16
C ILE A 121 2.46 11.21 -11.81
N ASN A 122 1.26 11.31 -11.23
CA ASN A 122 0.09 10.65 -11.79
C ASN A 122 -0.31 11.21 -13.16
N GLN A 123 -0.26 12.53 -13.34
CA GLN A 123 -0.51 13.16 -14.64
C GLN A 123 0.52 12.71 -15.69
N PHE A 124 1.78 12.60 -15.30
CA PHE A 124 2.83 12.07 -16.18
C PHE A 124 2.55 10.62 -16.57
N LYS A 125 2.20 9.76 -15.62
CA LYS A 125 1.87 8.33 -15.85
C LYS A 125 0.65 8.18 -16.76
N ILE A 126 -0.41 8.96 -16.55
CA ILE A 126 -1.62 8.95 -17.39
C ILE A 126 -1.27 9.35 -18.83
N LYS A 127 -0.47 10.40 -19.01
CA LYS A 127 -0.09 10.92 -20.34
C LYS A 127 0.74 9.93 -21.14
N HIS A 128 1.50 9.04 -20.49
CA HIS A 128 2.44 8.10 -21.14
C HIS A 128 1.97 6.64 -21.06
N SER A 129 0.81 6.38 -20.45
CA SER A 129 0.21 5.05 -20.37
C SER A 129 -0.77 4.85 -21.51
N SER A 130 -0.67 3.72 -22.21
CA SER A 130 -1.63 3.29 -23.24
C SER A 130 -2.98 2.83 -22.66
N THR A 131 -3.11 2.75 -21.35
CA THR A 131 -4.33 2.38 -20.65
C THR A 131 -4.80 3.50 -19.73
N ASN A 132 -5.98 4.06 -20.02
CA ASN A 132 -6.70 5.05 -19.19
C ASN A 132 -7.15 4.46 -17.84
N LYS A 133 -6.25 3.95 -17.05
CA LYS A 133 -6.55 3.49 -15.68
C LYS A 133 -6.25 4.61 -14.69
N GLN A 134 -7.30 5.15 -14.14
CA GLN A 134 -7.28 6.06 -13.00
C GLN A 134 -6.55 5.39 -11.84
N PHE A 135 -5.35 5.87 -11.55
CA PHE A 135 -4.56 5.38 -10.40
C PHE A 135 -5.22 5.89 -9.12
N ILE A 136 -5.36 4.98 -8.18
CA ILE A 136 -5.86 5.05 -6.80
C ILE A 136 -5.97 6.48 -6.25
N THR A 137 -7.07 7.14 -6.52
CA THR A 137 -7.41 8.42 -5.88
C THR A 137 -8.35 8.22 -4.69
N GLU A 138 -9.04 7.10 -4.62
CA GLU A 138 -10.14 6.91 -3.65
C GLU A 138 -9.67 6.64 -2.22
N LYS A 139 -8.45 6.13 -2.02
CA LYS A 139 -7.89 5.87 -0.68
C LYS A 139 -7.05 7.01 -0.11
N ILE A 140 -6.73 8.01 -0.93
CA ILE A 140 -5.90 9.13 -0.51
C ILE A 140 -6.80 10.25 -0.01
N ILE A 141 -6.87 10.39 1.30
CA ILE A 141 -7.57 11.51 1.93
C ILE A 141 -6.59 12.68 2.04
N TYR A 142 -6.83 13.69 1.22
CA TYR A 142 -6.13 14.95 1.33
C TYR A 142 -6.73 15.75 2.50
N LYS A 143 -6.01 15.87 3.59
CA LYS A 143 -6.34 16.82 4.63
C LYS A 143 -5.38 17.99 4.56
N ASN A 144 -5.90 19.18 4.32
CA ASN A 144 -5.13 20.43 4.34
C ASN A 144 -4.58 20.76 5.73
N ASN A 145 -5.14 20.17 6.79
CA ASN A 145 -4.71 20.29 8.17
C ASN A 145 -4.35 18.91 8.72
N ILE A 146 -3.05 18.66 8.86
CA ILE A 146 -2.54 17.53 9.63
C ILE A 146 -2.84 17.72 11.14
N ASP A 147 -3.30 18.90 11.53
CA ASP A 147 -3.66 19.25 12.92
C ASP A 147 -4.92 18.50 13.42
N GLU A 148 -5.71 17.88 12.53
CA GLU A 148 -6.83 17.00 12.90
C GLU A 148 -6.40 15.58 13.37
N TYR A 149 -5.11 15.30 13.52
CA TYR A 149 -4.59 14.08 14.18
C TYR A 149 -4.60 14.19 15.71
N GLU A 150 -5.08 15.30 16.25
CA GLU A 150 -5.10 15.53 17.69
C GLU A 150 -6.34 14.95 18.41
N HIS A 151 -7.22 14.21 17.69
CA HIS A 151 -8.40 13.56 18.28
C HIS A 151 -8.51 12.07 17.97
#